data_3f8a6e69157b6b3f004a03b5d14d5f0d
#
_entry.id   3f8a6e69157b6b3f004a03b5d14d5f0d
#
_cell.length_a   1.000
_cell.length_b   1.000
_cell.length_c   1.000
_cell.angle_alpha   90.00
_cell.angle_beta   90.00
_cell.angle_gamma   90.00
#
_symmetry.space_group_name_H-M   'P 1'
#
loop_
_entity.id
_entity.type
_entity.pdbx_description
1 polymer ?
#
loop_
_entity_poly.entity_id
_entity_poly.type
_entity_poly.pdbx_seq_one_letter_code
_entity_poly.pdbx_strand_id
1 'polypeptide(L)'
;MRKLVYLAAFAALLVALQAGRGGSATVTTADSATQRQADLYQIDQIEVKFHRATSRHDIDLMMSIWAPGAVFNIDQQTLTGKAQIRHWFLTENKAFMPTHHWESDTPSYKIKIALNGDKATMYFECHYIDPKTGMVVAAAGVTHTLQKINGQWLITNSAGSTATLSP
;
A
#
# COMPACT_ATOMS: atom_id res chain seq x y z
N MET A 1 -57.65 43.28 -5.21
CA MET A 1 -56.63 42.48 -5.92
C MET A 1 -55.40 43.41 -6.15
N ARG A 2 -54.41 43.31 -5.29
CA ARG A 2 -53.20 44.15 -5.39
C ARG A 2 -52.06 43.28 -5.93
N LYS A 3 -51.55 43.64 -7.10
CA LYS A 3 -50.35 43.01 -7.70
C LYS A 3 -49.12 43.67 -7.11
N LEU A 4 -48.29 42.92 -6.39
CA LEU A 4 -46.97 43.31 -5.99
C LEU A 4 -45.97 43.03 -7.11
N VAL A 5 -45.31 44.07 -7.58
CA VAL A 5 -44.21 44.00 -8.55
C VAL A 5 -42.91 44.00 -7.73
N TYR A 6 -42.15 42.88 -7.81
CA TYR A 6 -40.80 42.84 -7.22
C TYR A 6 -39.79 43.32 -8.27
N LEU A 7 -39.16 44.45 -7.95
CA LEU A 7 -37.98 44.96 -8.67
C LEU A 7 -36.76 44.16 -8.23
N ALA A 8 -36.15 43.40 -9.13
CA ALA A 8 -34.90 42.75 -8.94
C ALA A 8 -33.76 43.75 -9.27
N ALA A 9 -33.00 44.16 -8.26
CA ALA A 9 -31.79 44.95 -8.44
C ALA A 9 -30.62 44.00 -8.79
N PHE A 10 -30.13 44.12 -10.03
CA PHE A 10 -28.89 43.47 -10.45
C PHE A 10 -27.69 44.27 -9.93
N ALA A 11 -26.98 43.78 -8.91
CA ALA A 11 -25.69 44.27 -8.52
C ALA A 11 -24.62 43.68 -9.43
N ALA A 12 -24.06 44.48 -10.34
CA ALA A 12 -22.90 44.11 -11.14
C ALA A 12 -21.67 44.03 -10.26
N LEU A 13 -21.16 42.82 -9.99
CA LEU A 13 -19.91 42.59 -9.28
C LEU A 13 -18.75 42.69 -10.29
N LEU A 14 -18.02 43.82 -10.25
CA LEU A 14 -16.77 43.99 -10.97
C LEU A 14 -15.70 43.08 -10.35
N VAL A 15 -15.41 41.96 -11.01
CA VAL A 15 -14.26 41.10 -10.68
C VAL A 15 -13.01 41.79 -11.25
N ALA A 16 -12.24 42.45 -10.42
CA ALA A 16 -10.90 42.91 -10.75
C ALA A 16 -9.99 41.68 -10.95
N LEU A 17 -9.58 41.42 -12.18
CA LEU A 17 -8.50 40.50 -12.48
C LEU A 17 -7.20 41.07 -11.89
N GLN A 18 -6.84 40.67 -10.70
CA GLN A 18 -5.47 40.84 -10.21
C GLN A 18 -4.65 39.72 -10.88
N ALA A 19 -3.81 40.08 -11.84
CA ALA A 19 -2.70 39.27 -12.31
C ALA A 19 -1.73 39.10 -11.12
N GLY A 20 -2.03 38.10 -10.29
CA GLY A 20 -1.22 37.73 -9.12
C GLY A 20 0.05 37.03 -9.60
N ARG A 21 1.18 37.67 -9.32
CA ARG A 21 2.53 37.10 -9.34
C ARG A 21 2.50 35.66 -8.90
N GLY A 22 3.11 34.78 -9.71
CA GLY A 22 3.36 33.37 -9.36
C GLY A 22 4.24 33.29 -8.10
N GLY A 23 3.63 33.34 -6.94
CA GLY A 23 4.27 32.99 -5.69
C GLY A 23 4.42 31.49 -5.65
N SER A 24 5.63 30.97 -5.81
CA SER A 24 5.94 29.60 -5.41
C SER A 24 5.50 29.46 -3.95
N ALA A 25 4.48 28.65 -3.70
CA ALA A 25 4.06 28.34 -2.34
C ALA A 25 5.26 27.67 -1.65
N THR A 26 5.89 28.34 -0.73
CA THR A 26 6.90 27.76 0.16
C THR A 26 6.19 26.75 1.04
N VAL A 27 6.37 25.46 0.74
CA VAL A 27 5.92 24.36 1.61
C VAL A 27 6.58 24.58 2.97
N THR A 28 5.77 24.75 4.01
CA THR A 28 6.29 24.95 5.36
C THR A 28 6.93 23.65 5.87
N THR A 29 7.86 23.75 6.80
CA THR A 29 8.47 22.56 7.43
C THR A 29 7.44 21.68 8.13
N ALA A 30 6.37 22.27 8.66
CA ALA A 30 5.25 21.57 9.27
C ALA A 30 4.47 20.74 8.21
N ASP A 31 4.21 21.32 7.02
CA ASP A 31 3.51 20.62 5.94
C ASP A 31 4.33 19.43 5.42
N SER A 32 5.66 19.60 5.31
CA SER A 32 6.55 18.49 4.88
C SER A 32 6.63 17.37 5.93
N ALA A 33 6.61 17.70 7.22
CA ALA A 33 6.58 16.70 8.30
C ALA A 33 5.27 15.92 8.31
N THR A 34 4.13 16.61 8.17
CA THR A 34 2.80 16.01 8.09
C THR A 34 2.68 15.08 6.86
N GLN A 35 3.16 15.54 5.69
CA GLN A 35 3.19 14.72 4.49
C GLN A 35 4.03 13.46 4.68
N ARG A 36 5.20 13.59 5.31
CA ARG A 36 6.05 12.44 5.62
C ARG A 36 5.33 11.42 6.50
N GLN A 37 4.60 11.85 7.53
CA GLN A 37 3.82 10.94 8.39
C GLN A 37 2.69 10.26 7.62
N ALA A 38 2.00 10.99 6.75
CA ALA A 38 0.97 10.43 5.88
C ALA A 38 1.55 9.36 4.93
N ASP A 39 2.72 9.59 4.36
CA ASP A 39 3.41 8.62 3.51
C ASP A 39 3.84 7.38 4.30
N LEU A 40 4.42 7.53 5.48
CA LEU A 40 4.77 6.41 6.36
C LEU A 40 3.55 5.56 6.71
N TYR A 41 2.42 6.18 7.04
CA TYR A 41 1.17 5.48 7.29
C TYR A 41 0.69 4.70 6.07
N GLN A 42 0.71 5.31 4.86
CA GLN A 42 0.29 4.63 3.64
C GLN A 42 1.20 3.43 3.31
N ILE A 43 2.51 3.55 3.56
CA ILE A 43 3.47 2.46 3.37
C ILE A 43 3.18 1.33 4.37
N ASP A 44 2.95 1.64 5.63
CA ASP A 44 2.56 0.68 6.66
C ASP A 44 1.28 -0.10 6.28
N GLN A 45 0.30 0.58 5.66
CA GLN A 45 -0.92 -0.07 5.18
C GLN A 45 -0.68 -1.10 4.06
N ILE A 46 0.47 -1.10 3.39
CA ILE A 46 0.84 -2.14 2.41
C ILE A 46 1.09 -3.47 3.13
N GLU A 47 1.82 -3.44 4.24
CA GLU A 47 2.05 -4.60 5.11
C GLU A 47 0.73 -5.16 5.66
N VAL A 48 -0.12 -4.28 6.22
CA VAL A 48 -1.45 -4.67 6.72
C VAL A 48 -2.30 -5.34 5.64
N LYS A 49 -2.30 -4.80 4.41
CA LYS A 49 -3.02 -5.39 3.27
C LYS A 49 -2.43 -6.72 2.85
N PHE A 50 -1.09 -6.85 2.85
CA PHE A 50 -0.41 -8.10 2.52
C PHE A 50 -0.85 -9.24 3.45
N HIS A 51 -0.79 -9.01 4.77
CA HIS A 51 -1.20 -10.00 5.77
C HIS A 51 -2.69 -10.32 5.70
N ARG A 52 -3.53 -9.29 5.58
CA ARG A 52 -4.97 -9.48 5.44
C ARG A 52 -5.34 -10.27 4.17
N ALA A 53 -4.68 -9.96 3.04
CA ALA A 53 -4.88 -10.67 1.79
C ALA A 53 -4.48 -12.14 1.92
N THR A 54 -3.36 -12.43 2.58
CA THR A 54 -2.89 -13.79 2.82
C THR A 54 -3.88 -14.57 3.70
N SER A 55 -4.27 -14.04 4.85
CA SER A 55 -5.19 -14.71 5.78
C SER A 55 -6.59 -14.93 5.21
N ARG A 56 -7.02 -14.09 4.26
CA ARG A 56 -8.34 -14.19 3.61
C ARG A 56 -8.31 -14.84 2.25
N HIS A 57 -7.13 -15.22 1.75
CA HIS A 57 -6.93 -15.70 0.37
C HIS A 57 -7.46 -14.71 -0.68
N ASP A 58 -7.40 -13.40 -0.37
CA ASP A 58 -7.91 -12.32 -1.22
C ASP A 58 -6.85 -11.88 -2.23
N ILE A 59 -6.86 -12.52 -3.39
CA ILE A 59 -5.88 -12.26 -4.44
C ILE A 59 -6.01 -10.85 -5.04
N ASP A 60 -7.20 -10.27 -5.06
CA ASP A 60 -7.39 -8.95 -5.63
C ASP A 60 -6.87 -7.86 -4.66
N LEU A 61 -7.08 -8.04 -3.36
CA LEU A 61 -6.44 -7.22 -2.33
C LEU A 61 -4.91 -7.36 -2.40
N MET A 62 -4.38 -8.58 -2.54
CA MET A 62 -2.94 -8.81 -2.73
C MET A 62 -2.43 -8.05 -3.95
N MET A 63 -3.07 -8.16 -5.10
CA MET A 63 -2.65 -7.47 -6.31
C MET A 63 -2.82 -5.95 -6.25
N SER A 64 -3.62 -5.42 -5.34
CA SER A 64 -3.82 -3.97 -5.21
C SER A 64 -2.59 -3.22 -4.73
N ILE A 65 -1.66 -3.89 -4.05
CA ILE A 65 -0.45 -3.29 -3.50
C ILE A 65 0.77 -3.33 -4.44
N TRP A 66 0.68 -4.01 -5.59
CA TRP A 66 1.77 -4.16 -6.54
C TRP A 66 1.64 -3.19 -7.72
N ALA A 67 2.77 -2.64 -8.18
CA ALA A 67 2.83 -1.89 -9.43
C ALA A 67 2.61 -2.82 -10.64
N PRO A 68 2.11 -2.32 -11.80
CA PRO A 68 1.87 -3.15 -12.98
C PRO A 68 3.09 -3.94 -13.46
N GLY A 69 4.26 -3.31 -13.46
CA GLY A 69 5.54 -3.92 -13.89
C GLY A 69 6.44 -4.36 -12.73
N ALA A 70 5.87 -4.66 -11.57
CA ALA A 70 6.65 -5.06 -10.39
C ALA A 70 7.47 -6.33 -10.64
N VAL A 71 8.62 -6.42 -9.97
CA VAL A 71 9.48 -7.61 -9.97
C VAL A 71 9.45 -8.25 -8.59
N PHE A 72 9.27 -9.56 -8.54
CA PHE A 72 9.29 -10.33 -7.31
C PHE A 72 10.30 -11.47 -7.40
N ASN A 73 11.34 -11.40 -6.57
CA ASN A 73 12.35 -12.44 -6.43
C ASN A 73 12.02 -13.28 -5.20
N ILE A 74 11.64 -14.53 -5.42
CA ILE A 74 11.21 -15.44 -4.36
C ILE A 74 11.65 -16.87 -4.71
N ASP A 75 12.20 -17.61 -3.74
CA ASP A 75 12.55 -19.02 -3.86
C ASP A 75 13.33 -19.37 -5.16
N GLN A 76 14.34 -18.56 -5.49
CA GLN A 76 15.19 -18.64 -6.69
C GLN A 76 14.47 -18.35 -8.02
N GLN A 77 13.24 -17.86 -7.97
CA GLN A 77 12.48 -17.43 -9.14
C GLN A 77 12.48 -15.90 -9.24
N THR A 78 12.35 -15.39 -10.47
CA THR A 78 12.09 -13.97 -10.74
C THR A 78 10.78 -13.85 -11.51
N LEU A 79 9.79 -13.24 -10.87
CA LEU A 79 8.46 -13.02 -11.44
C LEU A 79 8.35 -11.56 -11.88
N THR A 80 7.89 -11.29 -13.09
CA THR A 80 7.76 -9.94 -13.63
C THR A 80 6.33 -9.62 -14.01
N GLY A 81 5.82 -8.53 -13.44
CA GLY A 81 4.46 -8.03 -13.64
C GLY A 81 3.40 -8.77 -12.84
N LYS A 82 2.27 -8.09 -12.65
CA LYS A 82 1.17 -8.59 -11.81
C LYS A 82 0.64 -9.97 -12.21
N ALA A 83 0.67 -10.31 -13.50
CA ALA A 83 0.13 -11.60 -13.97
C ALA A 83 0.95 -12.78 -13.42
N GLN A 84 2.28 -12.72 -13.50
CA GLN A 84 3.15 -13.79 -12.98
C GLN A 84 3.09 -13.83 -11.45
N ILE A 85 3.11 -12.66 -10.79
CA ILE A 85 3.01 -12.57 -9.33
C ILE A 85 1.68 -13.14 -8.83
N ARG A 86 0.56 -12.80 -9.50
CA ARG A 86 -0.76 -13.36 -9.19
C ARG A 86 -0.79 -14.88 -9.34
N HIS A 87 -0.22 -15.38 -10.43
CA HIS A 87 -0.16 -16.83 -10.68
C HIS A 87 0.59 -17.54 -9.56
N TRP A 88 1.76 -17.06 -9.19
CA TRP A 88 2.56 -17.62 -8.11
C TRP A 88 1.81 -17.67 -6.77
N PHE A 89 1.13 -16.58 -6.37
CA PHE A 89 0.33 -16.58 -5.15
C PHE A 89 -0.77 -17.64 -5.17
N LEU A 90 -1.40 -17.87 -6.32
CA LEU A 90 -2.51 -18.83 -6.45
C LEU A 90 -2.07 -20.28 -6.55
N THR A 91 -0.84 -20.56 -6.99
CA THR A 91 -0.41 -21.92 -7.34
C THR A 91 0.78 -22.44 -6.56
N GLU A 92 1.62 -21.55 -6.02
CA GLU A 92 2.89 -21.95 -5.40
C GLU A 92 3.02 -21.46 -3.94
N ASN A 93 2.42 -20.32 -3.59
CA ASN A 93 2.47 -19.81 -2.22
C ASN A 93 1.57 -20.63 -1.29
N LYS A 94 2.19 -21.51 -0.50
CA LYS A 94 1.46 -22.42 0.41
C LYS A 94 0.56 -21.68 1.40
N ALA A 95 1.01 -20.56 1.94
CA ALA A 95 0.22 -19.78 2.90
C ALA A 95 -1.01 -19.13 2.28
N PHE A 96 -0.99 -18.88 0.96
CA PHE A 96 -2.09 -18.27 0.22
C PHE A 96 -3.06 -19.32 -0.38
N MET A 97 -2.65 -20.58 -0.46
CA MET A 97 -3.50 -21.63 -1.03
C MET A 97 -4.68 -21.95 -0.12
N PRO A 98 -5.91 -22.14 -0.67
CA PRO A 98 -7.10 -22.43 0.13
C PRO A 98 -7.01 -23.76 0.92
N THR A 99 -6.11 -24.65 0.52
CA THR A 99 -5.87 -25.93 1.23
C THR A 99 -5.09 -25.78 2.52
N HIS A 100 -4.42 -24.64 2.73
CA HIS A 100 -3.69 -24.32 3.94
C HIS A 100 -4.48 -23.28 4.72
N HIS A 101 -5.04 -23.66 5.84
CA HIS A 101 -5.76 -22.74 6.74
C HIS A 101 -4.80 -22.03 7.70
N TRP A 102 -3.74 -21.41 7.14
CA TRP A 102 -2.81 -20.62 7.92
C TRP A 102 -3.25 -19.18 7.97
N GLU A 103 -3.11 -18.57 9.12
CA GLU A 103 -3.31 -17.15 9.30
C GLU A 103 -1.96 -16.44 9.38
N SER A 104 -1.85 -15.28 8.75
CA SER A 104 -0.71 -14.39 8.89
C SER A 104 -0.96 -13.46 10.07
N ASP A 105 0.04 -13.27 10.92
CA ASP A 105 -0.06 -12.34 12.04
C ASP A 105 -0.20 -10.89 11.56
N THR A 106 -1.01 -10.13 12.27
CA THR A 106 -1.22 -8.70 12.01
C THR A 106 -1.35 -7.98 13.35
N PRO A 107 -0.51 -6.98 13.66
CA PRO A 107 0.57 -6.43 12.85
C PRO A 107 1.78 -7.36 12.72
N SER A 108 2.64 -7.07 11.74
CA SER A 108 3.92 -7.77 11.58
C SER A 108 4.74 -7.73 12.86
N TYR A 109 5.38 -8.84 13.16
CA TYR A 109 6.28 -8.94 14.32
C TYR A 109 7.42 -7.94 14.23
N LYS A 110 7.88 -7.63 13.02
CA LYS A 110 9.00 -6.72 12.78
C LYS A 110 8.79 -5.98 11.47
N ILE A 111 8.83 -4.67 11.55
CA ILE A 111 8.72 -3.78 10.39
C ILE A 111 9.80 -2.71 10.45
N LYS A 112 10.44 -2.43 9.32
CA LYS A 112 11.39 -1.32 9.15
C LYS A 112 11.08 -0.60 7.85
N ILE A 113 10.88 0.71 7.92
CA ILE A 113 10.58 1.57 6.77
C ILE A 113 11.65 2.64 6.66
N ALA A 114 12.25 2.79 5.48
CA ALA A 114 13.10 3.92 5.12
C ALA A 114 12.48 4.67 3.96
N LEU A 115 12.11 5.93 4.19
CA LEU A 115 11.43 6.81 3.23
C LEU A 115 12.38 7.90 2.72
N ASN A 116 12.44 8.05 1.39
CA ASN A 116 13.22 9.08 0.71
C ASN A 116 12.41 9.64 -0.49
N GLY A 117 11.75 10.79 -0.30
CA GLY A 117 10.87 11.39 -1.31
C GLY A 117 9.77 10.41 -1.72
N ASP A 118 9.65 10.16 -3.03
CA ASP A 118 8.66 9.23 -3.62
C ASP A 118 9.14 7.77 -3.70
N LYS A 119 10.22 7.44 -3.01
CA LYS A 119 10.76 6.07 -2.92
C LYS A 119 10.87 5.64 -1.47
N ALA A 120 10.64 4.36 -1.22
CA ALA A 120 10.83 3.78 0.10
C ALA A 120 11.33 2.33 0.00
N THR A 121 11.96 1.87 1.08
CA THR A 121 12.16 0.46 1.32
C THR A 121 11.40 0.06 2.57
N MET A 122 10.80 -1.13 2.55
CA MET A 122 10.10 -1.70 3.68
C MET A 122 10.54 -3.16 3.86
N TYR A 123 10.98 -3.51 5.05
CA TYR A 123 11.19 -4.89 5.46
C TYR A 123 10.17 -5.26 6.52
N PHE A 124 9.61 -6.45 6.42
CA PHE A 124 8.80 -7.04 7.47
C PHE A 124 8.93 -8.57 7.52
N GLU A 125 8.56 -9.14 8.65
CA GLU A 125 8.52 -10.59 8.87
C GLU A 125 7.06 -11.01 9.04
N CYS A 126 6.65 -12.02 8.28
CA CYS A 126 5.36 -12.69 8.41
C CYS A 126 5.53 -14.00 9.18
N HIS A 127 4.68 -14.25 10.15
CA HIS A 127 4.55 -15.55 10.80
C HIS A 127 3.20 -16.15 10.41
N TYR A 128 3.22 -17.37 9.95
CA TYR A 128 2.03 -18.11 9.58
C TYR A 128 1.65 -19.03 10.71
N ILE A 129 0.44 -18.89 11.21
CA ILE A 129 -0.07 -19.56 12.40
C ILE A 129 -1.10 -20.59 11.97
N ASP A 130 -0.96 -21.82 12.45
CA ASP A 130 -2.02 -22.81 12.36
C ASP A 130 -3.11 -22.45 13.39
N PRO A 131 -4.34 -22.07 12.97
CA PRO A 131 -5.37 -21.64 13.89
C PRO A 131 -5.91 -22.76 14.80
N LYS A 132 -5.64 -24.04 14.48
CA LYS A 132 -6.06 -25.16 15.32
C LYS A 132 -5.13 -25.39 16.50
N THR A 133 -3.83 -25.20 16.28
CA THR A 133 -2.82 -25.46 17.30
C THR A 133 -2.28 -24.18 17.94
N GLY A 134 -2.45 -23.02 17.30
CA GLY A 134 -1.84 -21.75 17.67
C GLY A 134 -0.32 -21.71 17.46
N MET A 135 0.24 -22.69 16.76
CA MET A 135 1.68 -22.77 16.52
C MET A 135 2.08 -22.01 15.27
N VAL A 136 3.26 -21.39 15.29
CA VAL A 136 3.88 -20.83 14.09
C VAL A 136 4.43 -21.98 13.25
N VAL A 137 3.91 -22.12 12.03
CA VAL A 137 4.25 -23.21 11.10
C VAL A 137 5.20 -22.80 9.99
N ALA A 138 5.25 -21.51 9.70
CA ALA A 138 6.22 -20.94 8.76
C ALA A 138 6.51 -19.48 9.10
N ALA A 139 7.65 -18.99 8.63
CA ALA A 139 8.02 -17.58 8.70
C ALA A 139 8.61 -17.13 7.37
N ALA A 140 8.33 -15.91 6.97
CA ALA A 140 8.89 -15.29 5.79
C ALA A 140 9.44 -13.91 6.13
N GLY A 141 10.64 -13.60 5.62
CA GLY A 141 11.21 -12.27 5.64
C GLY A 141 11.15 -11.66 4.25
N VAL A 142 10.58 -10.46 4.12
CA VAL A 142 10.37 -9.81 2.82
C VAL A 142 10.88 -8.38 2.86
N THR A 143 11.67 -8.01 1.85
CA THR A 143 12.07 -6.63 1.59
C THR A 143 11.37 -6.12 0.34
N HIS A 144 10.63 -5.04 0.46
CA HIS A 144 9.99 -4.35 -0.64
C HIS A 144 10.70 -3.04 -0.98
N THR A 145 10.85 -2.76 -2.27
CA THR A 145 11.08 -1.41 -2.78
C THR A 145 9.75 -0.85 -3.24
N LEU A 146 9.42 0.34 -2.77
CA LEU A 146 8.16 1.00 -3.07
C LEU A 146 8.40 2.31 -3.81
N GLN A 147 7.43 2.69 -4.61
CA GLN A 147 7.38 3.99 -5.28
C GLN A 147 5.98 4.57 -5.18
N LYS A 148 5.91 5.88 -4.99
CA LYS A 148 4.66 6.63 -5.06
C LYS A 148 4.32 6.90 -6.53
N ILE A 149 3.28 6.25 -7.03
CA ILE A 149 2.83 6.33 -8.42
C ILE A 149 1.41 6.90 -8.42
N ASN A 150 1.22 8.06 -9.05
CA ASN A 150 -0.07 8.76 -9.08
C ASN A 150 -0.69 8.95 -7.69
N GLY A 151 0.16 9.32 -6.71
CA GLY A 151 -0.25 9.56 -5.33
C GLY A 151 -0.43 8.30 -4.47
N GLN A 152 -0.24 7.10 -5.03
CA GLN A 152 -0.37 5.81 -4.36
C GLN A 152 0.99 5.14 -4.16
N TRP A 153 1.27 4.62 -2.97
CA TRP A 153 2.44 3.79 -2.72
C TRP A 153 2.19 2.37 -3.22
N LEU A 154 3.09 1.86 -4.08
CA LEU A 154 3.01 0.53 -4.67
C LEU A 154 4.37 -0.18 -4.60
N ILE A 155 4.35 -1.50 -4.46
CA ILE A 155 5.53 -2.35 -4.53
C ILE A 155 6.01 -2.42 -5.98
N THR A 156 7.25 -1.98 -6.23
CA THR A 156 7.90 -2.06 -7.55
C THR A 156 8.92 -3.18 -7.63
N ASN A 157 9.52 -3.54 -6.49
CA ASN A 157 10.39 -4.70 -6.38
C ASN A 157 10.19 -5.36 -5.02
N SER A 158 10.32 -6.67 -4.98
CA SER A 158 10.27 -7.43 -3.75
C SER A 158 11.30 -8.57 -3.80
N ALA A 159 11.92 -8.82 -2.66
CA ALA A 159 12.76 -9.99 -2.46
C ALA A 159 12.47 -10.60 -1.10
N GLY A 160 12.30 -11.90 -1.08
CA GLY A 160 11.95 -12.61 0.15
C GLY A 160 12.43 -14.05 0.16
N SER A 161 12.35 -14.64 1.34
CA SER A 161 12.57 -16.06 1.56
C SER A 161 11.59 -16.58 2.59
N THR A 162 11.21 -17.85 2.46
CA THR A 162 10.30 -18.52 3.37
C THR A 162 11.03 -19.67 4.06
N ALA A 163 10.87 -19.77 5.38
CA ALA A 163 11.29 -20.92 6.17
C ALA A 163 10.06 -21.66 6.69
N THR A 164 9.94 -22.94 6.37
CA THR A 164 8.94 -23.81 6.98
C THR A 164 9.51 -24.30 8.32
N LEU A 165 8.76 -24.11 9.38
CA LEU A 165 9.12 -24.60 10.71
C LEU A 165 8.43 -25.96 10.88
N SER A 166 9.22 -27.01 11.13
CA SER A 166 8.66 -28.29 11.52
C SER A 166 8.03 -28.18 12.91
N PRO A 167 6.84 -28.73 13.14
CA PRO A 167 6.25 -28.81 14.46
C PRO A 167 7.10 -29.68 15.41
#